data_5b2238b278bbff5cd867499877f5feb9
#
_entry.id   5b2238b278bbff5cd867499877f5feb9
#
_cell.length_a   1.000
_cell.length_b   1.000
_cell.length_c   1.000
_cell.angle_alpha   90.00
_cell.angle_beta   90.00
_cell.angle_gamma   90.00
#
_symmetry.space_group_name_H-M   'P 1'
#
loop_
_entity.id
_entity.type
_entity.pdbx_description
1 polymer ?
#
loop_
_entity_poly.entity_id
_entity_poly.type
_entity_poly.pdbx_seq_one_letter_code
_entity_poly.pdbx_strand_id
1 'polypeptide(L)'
;YKWGLLAIGIGTGWIFTLSEFIYPLFNDQSGPAALARFSALGDNMSSVVLSILFQPWKLLSIIDWPSLPEYILFICISTFLFWRKSSIPILLSALPLICVNILSESATQRNLIYHYNLPLAVIFVVAAIDGLSEEKNMKLPWKRLMFLSVCWVSLAKPGYFTGKYLRRLPDVHTLNNAREFIESTDSVLTTNYLAPHLTHRKSVDTLQKKHIDNNFYNFN
;
A
#
# COMPACT_ATOMS: atom_id res chain seq x y z
N TYR A 1 3.16 25.82 12.23
CA TYR A 1 1.82 25.47 11.72
C TYR A 1 1.59 25.91 10.27
N LYS A 2 2.00 27.14 9.86
CA LYS A 2 1.75 27.68 8.50
C LYS A 2 2.31 26.79 7.40
N TRP A 3 3.52 26.29 7.54
CA TRP A 3 4.16 25.39 6.56
C TRP A 3 3.47 24.03 6.46
N GLY A 4 2.96 23.50 7.58
CA GLY A 4 2.20 22.25 7.57
C GLY A 4 0.87 22.39 6.83
N LEU A 5 0.13 23.49 7.06
CA LEU A 5 -1.11 23.78 6.33
C LEU A 5 -0.85 23.99 4.83
N LEU A 6 0.24 24.67 4.48
CA LEU A 6 0.65 24.84 3.08
C LEU A 6 0.95 23.49 2.42
N ALA A 7 1.71 22.63 3.08
CA ALA A 7 2.02 21.30 2.56
C ALA A 7 0.76 20.45 2.36
N ILE A 8 -0.17 20.47 3.31
CA ILE A 8 -1.47 19.80 3.19
C ILE A 8 -2.26 20.36 2.01
N GLY A 9 -2.34 21.69 1.89
CA GLY A 9 -3.07 22.35 0.80
C GLY A 9 -2.50 21.98 -0.59
N ILE A 10 -1.18 22.04 -0.75
CA ILE A 10 -0.51 21.67 -2.00
C ILE A 10 -0.72 20.18 -2.30
N GLY A 11 -0.54 19.30 -1.31
CA GLY A 11 -0.72 17.86 -1.51
C GLY A 11 -2.15 17.48 -1.88
N THR A 12 -3.13 18.04 -1.20
CA THR A 12 -4.56 17.83 -1.51
C THR A 12 -4.91 18.38 -2.89
N GLY A 13 -4.47 19.61 -3.21
CA GLY A 13 -4.68 20.21 -4.53
C GLY A 13 -4.04 19.39 -5.65
N TRP A 14 -2.85 18.83 -5.41
CA TRP A 14 -2.17 17.98 -6.39
C TRP A 14 -2.92 16.66 -6.62
N ILE A 15 -3.35 15.97 -5.56
CA ILE A 15 -4.14 14.73 -5.68
C ILE A 15 -5.44 15.00 -6.44
N PHE A 16 -6.12 16.11 -6.15
CA PHE A 16 -7.34 16.51 -6.87
C PHE A 16 -7.05 16.76 -8.35
N THR A 17 -6.00 17.52 -8.67
CA THR A 17 -5.59 17.80 -10.06
C THR A 17 -5.25 16.52 -10.80
N LEU A 18 -4.50 15.60 -10.18
CA LEU A 18 -4.21 14.29 -10.77
C LEU A 18 -5.49 13.51 -11.07
N SER A 19 -6.40 13.42 -10.11
CA SER A 19 -7.59 12.57 -10.23
C SER A 19 -8.62 13.08 -11.22
N GLU A 20 -8.86 14.40 -11.27
CA GLU A 20 -9.94 14.99 -12.06
C GLU A 20 -9.47 15.44 -13.46
N PHE A 21 -8.18 15.76 -13.63
CA PHE A 21 -7.70 16.31 -14.89
C PHE A 21 -6.66 15.42 -15.57
N ILE A 22 -5.66 14.92 -14.84
CA ILE A 22 -4.53 14.22 -15.45
C ILE A 22 -4.87 12.76 -15.76
N TYR A 23 -5.42 12.02 -14.81
CA TYR A 23 -5.79 10.62 -15.02
C TYR A 23 -6.74 10.39 -16.20
N PRO A 24 -7.82 11.19 -16.37
CA PRO A 24 -8.72 11.02 -17.51
C PRO A 24 -8.07 11.21 -18.88
N LEU A 25 -6.96 11.97 -18.97
CA LEU A 25 -6.23 12.16 -20.23
C LEU A 25 -5.47 10.90 -20.68
N PHE A 26 -5.10 10.03 -19.75
CA PHE A 26 -4.29 8.84 -20.04
C PHE A 26 -5.07 7.53 -19.92
N ASN A 27 -6.27 7.55 -19.38
CA ASN A 27 -6.99 6.35 -18.97
C ASN A 27 -8.44 6.33 -19.49
N ASP A 28 -8.66 6.69 -20.76
CA ASP A 28 -9.96 6.70 -21.46
C ASP A 28 -11.10 7.30 -20.62
N GLN A 29 -10.82 8.42 -19.95
CA GLN A 29 -11.72 9.14 -19.04
C GLN A 29 -12.11 8.37 -17.76
N SER A 30 -11.46 7.25 -17.46
CA SER A 30 -11.64 6.57 -16.19
C SER A 30 -10.75 7.19 -15.10
N GLY A 31 -11.28 7.32 -13.90
CA GLY A 31 -10.52 7.79 -12.74
C GLY A 31 -9.44 6.78 -12.28
N PRO A 32 -8.67 7.12 -11.24
CA PRO A 32 -7.65 6.22 -10.71
C PRO A 32 -8.27 4.87 -10.29
N ALA A 33 -7.69 3.75 -10.74
CA ALA A 33 -8.15 2.41 -10.37
C ALA A 33 -8.21 2.19 -8.84
N ALA A 34 -7.37 2.92 -8.08
CA ALA A 34 -7.40 2.91 -6.62
C ALA A 34 -8.72 3.45 -6.03
N LEU A 35 -9.43 4.32 -6.77
CA LEU A 35 -10.68 4.91 -6.31
C LEU A 35 -11.81 3.87 -6.23
N ALA A 36 -11.77 2.84 -7.06
CA ALA A 36 -12.72 1.74 -7.03
C ALA A 36 -12.77 1.01 -5.67
N ARG A 37 -11.75 1.19 -4.83
CA ARG A 37 -11.70 0.64 -3.45
C ARG A 37 -12.58 1.41 -2.47
N PHE A 38 -13.12 2.55 -2.89
CA PHE A 38 -13.97 3.45 -2.11
C PHE A 38 -15.32 3.68 -2.80
N SER A 39 -15.74 2.73 -3.64
CA SER A 39 -16.96 2.83 -4.46
C SER A 39 -18.22 3.07 -3.63
N ALA A 40 -18.28 2.54 -2.41
CA ALA A 40 -19.38 2.84 -1.47
C ALA A 40 -19.47 4.32 -1.06
N LEU A 41 -18.38 5.10 -1.21
CA LEU A 41 -18.38 6.55 -0.92
C LEU A 41 -18.70 7.38 -2.17
N GLY A 42 -18.38 6.88 -3.37
CA GLY A 42 -18.65 7.56 -4.63
C GLY A 42 -17.76 7.09 -5.77
N ASP A 43 -18.18 7.42 -6.99
CA ASP A 43 -17.53 6.96 -8.22
C ASP A 43 -16.35 7.83 -8.66
N ASN A 44 -16.20 9.01 -8.08
CA ASN A 44 -15.11 9.95 -8.37
C ASN A 44 -14.62 10.63 -7.08
N MET A 45 -13.45 11.28 -7.14
CA MET A 45 -12.84 11.92 -5.96
C MET A 45 -13.74 12.95 -5.32
N SER A 46 -14.43 13.77 -6.13
CA SER A 46 -15.34 14.81 -5.63
C SER A 46 -16.50 14.21 -4.85
N SER A 47 -17.13 13.14 -5.35
CA SER A 47 -18.23 12.46 -4.67
C SER A 47 -17.80 11.76 -3.38
N VAL A 48 -16.58 11.19 -3.35
CA VAL A 48 -15.99 10.61 -2.13
C VAL A 48 -15.80 11.69 -1.07
N VAL A 49 -15.22 12.86 -1.43
CA VAL A 49 -15.03 13.98 -0.50
C VAL A 49 -16.37 14.50 0.01
N LEU A 50 -17.35 14.68 -0.87
CA LEU A 50 -18.69 15.14 -0.48
C LEU A 50 -19.37 14.12 0.46
N SER A 51 -19.24 12.82 0.20
CA SER A 51 -19.76 11.78 1.09
C SER A 51 -19.11 11.83 2.47
N ILE A 52 -17.80 12.03 2.55
CA ILE A 52 -17.10 12.17 3.84
C ILE A 52 -17.61 13.39 4.63
N LEU A 53 -17.82 14.50 3.95
CA LEU A 53 -18.21 15.77 4.59
C LEU A 53 -19.70 15.79 5.00
N PHE A 54 -20.57 15.32 4.13
CA PHE A 54 -22.02 15.49 4.31
C PHE A 54 -22.74 14.21 4.76
N GLN A 55 -22.10 13.04 4.67
CA GLN A 55 -22.67 11.75 5.03
C GLN A 55 -21.73 10.91 5.90
N PRO A 56 -21.19 11.46 7.02
CA PRO A 56 -20.17 10.78 7.83
C PRO A 56 -20.64 9.44 8.41
N TRP A 57 -21.96 9.22 8.55
CA TRP A 57 -22.54 7.92 8.97
C TRP A 57 -22.22 6.79 7.98
N LYS A 58 -22.05 7.10 6.68
CA LYS A 58 -21.65 6.09 5.69
C LYS A 58 -20.27 5.50 6.02
N LEU A 59 -19.35 6.30 6.59
CA LEU A 59 -18.03 5.84 6.97
C LEU A 59 -18.12 4.69 7.97
N LEU A 60 -19.05 4.78 8.92
CA LEU A 60 -19.27 3.73 9.94
C LEU A 60 -19.86 2.45 9.35
N SER A 61 -20.66 2.56 8.29
CA SER A 61 -21.31 1.40 7.66
C SER A 61 -20.39 0.59 6.75
N ILE A 62 -19.32 1.20 6.22
CA ILE A 62 -18.36 0.51 5.34
C ILE A 62 -17.18 -0.10 6.09
N ILE A 63 -16.99 0.24 7.36
CA ILE A 63 -15.93 -0.33 8.18
C ILE A 63 -16.22 -1.82 8.41
N ASP A 64 -15.24 -2.65 8.10
CA ASP A 64 -15.23 -4.06 8.47
C ASP A 64 -14.84 -4.20 9.95
N TRP A 65 -15.83 -4.01 10.83
CA TRP A 65 -15.65 -4.02 12.28
C TRP A 65 -15.04 -5.32 12.83
N PRO A 66 -15.38 -6.52 12.32
CA PRO A 66 -14.76 -7.76 12.78
C PRO A 66 -13.25 -7.83 12.56
N SER A 67 -12.74 -7.31 11.44
CA SER A 67 -11.30 -7.35 11.10
C SER A 67 -10.49 -6.21 11.73
N LEU A 68 -11.16 -5.14 12.17
CA LEU A 68 -10.51 -3.93 12.65
C LEU A 68 -9.61 -4.15 13.89
N PRO A 69 -10.03 -4.86 14.95
CA PRO A 69 -9.18 -5.08 16.13
C PRO A 69 -7.90 -5.86 15.78
N GLU A 70 -8.02 -6.88 14.94
CA GLU A 70 -6.87 -7.67 14.48
C GLU A 70 -5.89 -6.80 13.69
N TYR A 71 -6.40 -5.99 12.76
CA TYR A 71 -5.58 -5.07 11.98
C TYR A 71 -4.82 -4.08 12.86
N ILE A 72 -5.52 -3.38 13.77
CA ILE A 72 -4.89 -2.41 14.67
C ILE A 72 -3.85 -3.09 15.58
N LEU A 73 -4.18 -4.25 16.13
CA LEU A 73 -3.24 -5.01 16.93
C LEU A 73 -1.95 -5.31 16.16
N PHE A 74 -2.06 -5.83 14.95
CA PHE A 74 -0.89 -6.26 14.18
C PHE A 74 -0.02 -5.11 13.71
N ILE A 75 -0.58 -3.97 13.33
CA ILE A 75 0.25 -2.82 12.94
C ILE A 75 0.96 -2.14 14.13
N CYS A 76 0.41 -2.27 15.34
CA CYS A 76 0.95 -1.62 16.53
C CYS A 76 1.90 -2.52 17.35
N ILE A 77 1.69 -3.85 17.32
CA ILE A 77 2.30 -4.78 18.28
C ILE A 77 3.84 -4.75 18.30
N SER A 78 4.47 -4.40 17.18
CA SER A 78 5.93 -4.37 17.09
C SER A 78 6.58 -3.12 17.71
N THR A 79 5.81 -2.09 18.06
CA THR A 79 6.36 -0.79 18.48
C THR A 79 5.66 -0.18 19.70
N PHE A 80 4.42 -0.58 20.02
CA PHE A 80 3.56 0.09 21.00
C PHE A 80 4.15 0.22 22.41
N LEU A 81 5.00 -0.73 22.84
CA LEU A 81 5.62 -0.71 24.16
C LEU A 81 6.59 0.45 24.39
N PHE A 82 7.01 1.10 23.31
CA PHE A 82 7.91 2.26 23.36
C PHE A 82 7.20 3.59 23.25
N TRP A 83 5.91 3.61 22.88
CA TRP A 83 5.17 4.86 22.74
C TRP A 83 4.96 5.55 24.09
N ARG A 84 5.05 6.85 24.09
CA ARG A 84 4.87 7.73 25.23
C ARG A 84 3.88 8.86 24.87
N LYS A 85 3.52 9.68 25.84
CA LYS A 85 2.64 10.83 25.62
C LYS A 85 3.22 11.83 24.62
N SER A 86 4.55 12.00 24.60
CA SER A 86 5.26 12.81 23.59
C SER A 86 5.04 12.33 22.17
N SER A 87 4.96 11.01 21.98
CA SER A 87 4.79 10.39 20.66
C SER A 87 3.40 10.59 20.06
N ILE A 88 2.42 11.10 20.84
CA ILE A 88 1.03 11.30 20.36
C ILE A 88 0.97 12.14 19.07
N PRO A 89 1.66 13.30 18.93
CA PRO A 89 1.62 14.07 17.69
C PRO A 89 2.12 13.28 16.47
N ILE A 90 3.13 12.43 16.65
CA ILE A 90 3.66 11.55 15.60
C ILE A 90 2.61 10.49 15.25
N LEU A 91 2.01 9.84 16.25
CA LEU A 91 0.96 8.85 16.05
C LEU A 91 -0.28 9.43 15.37
N LEU A 92 -0.66 10.67 15.70
CA LEU A 92 -1.76 11.37 15.03
C LEU A 92 -1.50 11.55 13.53
N SER A 93 -0.24 11.68 13.11
CA SER A 93 0.09 11.78 11.69
C SER A 93 -0.18 10.48 10.91
N ALA A 94 -0.33 9.35 11.60
CA ALA A 94 -0.71 8.08 10.99
C ALA A 94 -2.22 7.96 10.69
N LEU A 95 -3.06 8.77 11.34
CA LEU A 95 -4.52 8.67 11.24
C LEU A 95 -5.05 8.71 9.79
N PRO A 96 -4.61 9.61 8.91
CA PRO A 96 -5.09 9.63 7.53
C PRO A 96 -4.85 8.31 6.80
N LEU A 97 -3.67 7.71 6.97
CA LEU A 97 -3.32 6.43 6.35
C LEU A 97 -4.12 5.27 6.94
N ILE A 98 -4.31 5.26 8.25
CA ILE A 98 -5.14 4.27 8.94
C ILE A 98 -6.59 4.38 8.43
N CYS A 99 -7.13 5.60 8.32
CA CYS A 99 -8.47 5.84 7.78
C CYS A 99 -8.59 5.30 6.34
N VAL A 100 -7.64 5.61 5.47
CA VAL A 100 -7.63 5.09 4.09
C VAL A 100 -7.67 3.56 4.06
N ASN A 101 -6.89 2.89 4.92
CA ASN A 101 -6.87 1.43 4.98
C ASN A 101 -8.15 0.82 5.56
N ILE A 102 -8.75 1.47 6.55
CA ILE A 102 -9.98 1.00 7.20
C ILE A 102 -11.21 1.20 6.32
N LEU A 103 -11.26 2.33 5.61
CA LEU A 103 -12.39 2.70 4.73
C LEU A 103 -12.33 2.01 3.37
N SER A 104 -11.26 1.33 3.04
CA SER A 104 -11.15 0.58 1.80
C SER A 104 -11.99 -0.69 1.83
N GLU A 105 -12.79 -0.92 0.79
CA GLU A 105 -13.50 -2.18 0.55
C GLU A 105 -12.52 -3.35 0.32
N SER A 106 -11.28 -3.06 -0.10
CA SER A 106 -10.27 -4.08 -0.34
C SER A 106 -9.62 -4.54 0.96
N ALA A 107 -9.87 -5.79 1.35
CA ALA A 107 -9.21 -6.43 2.50
C ALA A 107 -7.67 -6.46 2.37
N THR A 108 -7.11 -6.36 1.16
CA THR A 108 -5.66 -6.33 0.94
C THR A 108 -4.99 -5.11 1.57
N GLN A 109 -5.70 -3.98 1.72
CA GLN A 109 -5.16 -2.79 2.36
C GLN A 109 -4.94 -2.97 3.87
N ARG A 110 -5.77 -3.79 4.52
CA ARG A 110 -5.63 -4.15 5.93
C ARG A 110 -4.69 -5.34 6.17
N ASN A 111 -4.23 -5.98 5.10
CA ASN A 111 -3.35 -7.13 5.22
C ASN A 111 -1.88 -6.71 5.20
N LEU A 112 -1.10 -7.11 6.23
CA LEU A 112 0.32 -6.76 6.39
C LEU A 112 1.25 -7.39 5.33
N ILE A 113 0.77 -8.36 4.55
CA ILE A 113 1.56 -8.96 3.45
C ILE A 113 1.80 -7.93 2.33
N TYR A 114 0.90 -6.97 2.18
CA TYR A 114 0.97 -5.97 1.12
C TYR A 114 1.64 -4.68 1.61
N HIS A 115 2.17 -3.92 0.67
CA HIS A 115 2.95 -2.70 0.92
C HIS A 115 2.17 -1.51 1.48
N TYR A 116 0.85 -1.57 1.55
CA TYR A 116 0.00 -0.44 1.99
C TYR A 116 0.27 0.05 3.41
N ASN A 117 0.81 -0.83 4.25
CA ASN A 117 1.13 -0.53 5.64
C ASN A 117 2.57 -0.05 5.86
N LEU A 118 3.42 -0.04 4.82
CA LEU A 118 4.81 0.42 4.93
C LEU A 118 4.96 1.85 5.47
N PRO A 119 4.19 2.85 5.00
CA PRO A 119 4.30 4.20 5.54
C PRO A 119 3.92 4.29 7.02
N LEU A 120 2.94 3.48 7.46
CA LEU A 120 2.55 3.38 8.88
C LEU A 120 3.68 2.82 9.74
N ALA A 121 4.39 1.80 9.24
CA ALA A 121 5.52 1.22 9.95
C ALA A 121 6.61 2.27 10.24
N VAL A 122 6.91 3.15 9.27
CA VAL A 122 7.87 4.25 9.47
C VAL A 122 7.41 5.19 10.57
N ILE A 123 6.15 5.63 10.54
CA ILE A 123 5.59 6.56 11.55
C ILE A 123 5.65 5.92 12.94
N PHE A 124 5.30 4.64 13.07
CA PHE A 124 5.30 3.93 14.35
C PHE A 124 6.69 3.70 14.90
N VAL A 125 7.68 3.45 14.04
CA VAL A 125 9.09 3.36 14.45
C VAL A 125 9.60 4.72 14.93
N VAL A 126 9.29 5.81 14.23
CA VAL A 126 9.65 7.17 14.66
C VAL A 126 9.00 7.50 16.01
N ALA A 127 7.73 7.15 16.21
CA ALA A 127 7.05 7.33 17.49
C ALA A 127 7.69 6.49 18.61
N ALA A 128 8.18 5.29 18.31
CA ALA A 128 8.89 4.44 19.25
C ALA A 128 10.26 5.01 19.63
N ILE A 129 11.00 5.57 18.67
CA ILE A 129 12.28 6.25 18.90
C ILE A 129 12.07 7.47 19.78
N ASP A 130 11.07 8.29 19.49
CA ASP A 130 10.70 9.45 20.29
C ASP A 130 10.40 9.05 21.74
N GLY A 131 9.56 8.04 21.95
CA GLY A 131 9.25 7.54 23.27
C GLY A 131 10.44 6.94 24.01
N LEU A 132 11.39 6.30 23.31
CA LEU A 132 12.65 5.81 23.88
C LEU A 132 13.55 6.97 24.30
N SER A 133 13.58 8.06 23.58
CA SER A 133 14.42 9.22 23.89
C SER A 133 14.07 9.89 25.24
N GLU A 134 12.83 9.68 25.72
CA GLU A 134 12.38 10.18 27.05
C GLU A 134 12.83 9.28 28.22
N GLU A 135 13.33 8.07 27.95
CA GLU A 135 13.79 7.20 29.04
C GLU A 135 15.08 7.75 29.65
N LYS A 136 14.97 8.33 30.87
CA LYS A 136 16.10 8.91 31.63
C LYS A 136 17.22 7.91 31.94
N ASN A 137 16.93 6.62 32.00
CA ASN A 137 17.90 5.56 32.21
C ASN A 137 18.32 4.97 30.87
N MET A 138 19.54 5.25 30.45
CA MET A 138 20.18 4.74 29.23
C MET A 138 20.35 3.20 29.20
N LYS A 139 19.75 2.48 30.13
CA LYS A 139 19.76 1.00 30.11
C LYS A 139 18.79 0.50 29.05
N LEU A 140 19.36 -0.15 28.04
CA LEU A 140 18.58 -0.75 26.95
C LEU A 140 17.49 -1.67 27.52
N PRO A 141 16.22 -1.47 27.19
CA PRO A 141 15.11 -2.23 27.76
C PRO A 141 14.97 -3.62 27.11
N TRP A 142 15.96 -4.50 27.34
CA TRP A 142 16.10 -5.81 26.70
C TRP A 142 14.83 -6.66 26.70
N LYS A 143 14.08 -6.67 27.80
CA LYS A 143 12.84 -7.46 27.89
C LYS A 143 11.79 -6.99 26.87
N ARG A 144 11.63 -5.67 26.72
CA ARG A 144 10.69 -5.10 25.73
C ARG A 144 11.18 -5.37 24.31
N LEU A 145 12.49 -5.18 24.07
CA LEU A 145 13.09 -5.44 22.75
C LEU A 145 12.94 -6.92 22.37
N MET A 146 13.23 -7.85 23.26
CA MET A 146 13.02 -9.29 23.01
C MET A 146 11.57 -9.59 22.68
N PHE A 147 10.62 -9.10 23.49
CA PHE A 147 9.19 -9.33 23.23
C PHE A 147 8.78 -8.81 21.84
N LEU A 148 9.14 -7.57 21.53
CA LEU A 148 8.78 -6.98 20.23
C LEU A 148 9.49 -7.65 19.06
N SER A 149 10.74 -8.11 19.24
CA SER A 149 11.46 -8.89 18.22
C SER A 149 10.77 -10.23 17.95
N VAL A 150 10.31 -10.92 18.99
CA VAL A 150 9.54 -12.17 18.82
C VAL A 150 8.22 -11.90 18.09
N CYS A 151 7.49 -10.84 18.47
CA CYS A 151 6.28 -10.44 17.78
C CYS A 151 6.57 -10.14 16.31
N TRP A 152 7.61 -9.37 16.02
CA TRP A 152 8.01 -9.02 14.67
C TRP A 152 8.36 -10.25 13.83
N VAL A 153 9.21 -11.15 14.34
CA VAL A 153 9.60 -12.39 13.64
C VAL A 153 8.37 -13.26 13.35
N SER A 154 7.44 -13.36 14.31
CA SER A 154 6.20 -14.12 14.15
C SER A 154 5.32 -13.55 13.02
N LEU A 155 5.19 -12.23 12.95
CA LEU A 155 4.40 -11.55 11.91
C LEU A 155 5.09 -11.56 10.54
N ALA A 156 6.41 -11.34 10.50
CA ALA A 156 7.19 -11.28 9.27
C ALA A 156 7.31 -12.63 8.58
N LYS A 157 7.11 -13.75 9.29
CA LYS A 157 7.18 -15.12 8.74
C LYS A 157 8.42 -15.34 7.85
N PRO A 158 9.64 -14.99 8.29
CA PRO A 158 10.84 -14.99 7.45
C PRO A 158 11.10 -16.34 6.77
N GLY A 159 10.87 -17.46 7.46
CA GLY A 159 11.04 -18.79 6.89
C GLY A 159 10.13 -19.07 5.70
N TYR A 160 8.89 -18.58 5.72
CA TYR A 160 7.95 -18.73 4.61
C TYR A 160 8.39 -17.95 3.37
N PHE A 161 8.78 -16.68 3.53
CA PHE A 161 9.19 -15.85 2.42
C PHE A 161 10.54 -16.28 1.85
N THR A 162 11.52 -16.61 2.71
CA THR A 162 12.82 -17.15 2.28
C THR A 162 12.65 -18.43 1.50
N GLY A 163 11.82 -19.37 1.97
CA GLY A 163 11.56 -20.61 1.26
C GLY A 163 10.89 -20.41 -0.10
N LYS A 164 9.97 -19.44 -0.22
CA LYS A 164 9.38 -19.06 -1.51
C LYS A 164 10.40 -18.40 -2.45
N TYR A 165 11.23 -17.52 -1.92
CA TYR A 165 12.27 -16.83 -2.68
C TYR A 165 13.27 -17.85 -3.26
N LEU A 166 13.83 -18.72 -2.41
CA LEU A 166 14.80 -19.73 -2.84
C LEU A 166 14.24 -20.68 -3.91
N ARG A 167 12.99 -21.08 -3.78
CA ARG A 167 12.33 -21.94 -4.79
C ARG A 167 12.15 -21.26 -6.15
N ARG A 168 12.07 -19.93 -6.19
CA ARG A 168 11.91 -19.17 -7.43
C ARG A 168 13.23 -18.70 -8.05
N LEU A 169 14.37 -18.91 -7.40
CA LEU A 169 15.67 -18.51 -7.96
C LEU A 169 15.93 -19.13 -9.35
N PRO A 170 15.61 -20.42 -9.62
CA PRO A 170 15.76 -20.99 -10.97
C PRO A 170 14.90 -20.27 -12.01
N ASP A 171 13.69 -19.82 -11.63
CA ASP A 171 12.78 -19.10 -12.53
C ASP A 171 13.36 -17.77 -12.98
N VAL A 172 14.17 -17.10 -12.14
CA VAL A 172 14.82 -15.83 -12.46
C VAL A 172 15.79 -15.98 -13.63
N HIS A 173 16.58 -17.05 -13.66
CA HIS A 173 17.46 -17.36 -14.78
C HIS A 173 16.68 -17.58 -16.08
N THR A 174 15.62 -18.37 -16.02
CA THR A 174 14.76 -18.64 -17.17
C THR A 174 14.09 -17.35 -17.69
N LEU A 175 13.63 -16.48 -16.79
CA LEU A 175 13.04 -15.20 -17.16
C LEU A 175 14.06 -14.23 -17.77
N ASN A 176 15.28 -14.20 -17.25
CA ASN A 176 16.35 -13.38 -17.82
C ASN A 176 16.72 -13.85 -19.22
N ASN A 177 16.89 -15.15 -19.41
CA ASN A 177 17.17 -15.72 -20.72
C ASN A 177 16.02 -15.43 -21.71
N ALA A 178 14.76 -15.62 -21.27
CA ALA A 178 13.60 -15.32 -22.12
C ALA A 178 13.57 -13.83 -22.55
N ARG A 179 14.00 -12.92 -21.68
CA ARG A 179 14.08 -11.48 -21.98
C ARG A 179 15.10 -11.16 -23.05
N GLU A 180 16.20 -11.90 -23.14
CA GLU A 180 17.25 -11.68 -24.13
C GLU A 180 16.82 -12.02 -25.56
N PHE A 181 15.83 -12.94 -25.72
CA PHE A 181 15.25 -13.28 -27.02
C PHE A 181 14.25 -12.26 -27.56
N ILE A 182 13.80 -11.31 -26.73
CA ILE A 182 12.79 -10.33 -27.11
C ILE A 182 13.48 -9.03 -27.53
N GLU A 183 13.32 -8.63 -28.79
CA GLU A 183 13.88 -7.40 -29.33
C GLU A 183 13.13 -6.16 -28.79
N SER A 184 13.79 -4.99 -28.83
CA SER A 184 13.22 -3.74 -28.31
C SER A 184 12.01 -3.25 -29.11
N THR A 185 11.85 -3.71 -30.34
CA THR A 185 10.77 -3.36 -31.29
C THR A 185 9.58 -4.30 -31.19
N ASP A 186 9.72 -5.43 -30.51
CA ASP A 186 8.66 -6.44 -30.45
C ASP A 186 7.45 -5.98 -29.62
N SER A 187 6.28 -6.36 -30.09
CA SER A 187 5.05 -6.31 -29.31
C SER A 187 4.95 -7.57 -28.45
N VAL A 188 4.78 -7.44 -27.14
CA VAL A 188 4.89 -8.56 -26.22
C VAL A 188 3.62 -8.77 -25.42
N LEU A 189 3.10 -10.00 -25.48
CA LEU A 189 2.05 -10.49 -24.56
C LEU A 189 2.71 -11.42 -23.53
N THR A 190 2.67 -11.04 -22.26
CA THR A 190 3.44 -11.71 -21.22
C THR A 190 2.71 -11.84 -19.89
N THR A 191 3.36 -12.44 -18.91
CA THR A 191 2.83 -12.54 -17.55
C THR A 191 3.13 -11.26 -16.75
N ASN A 192 2.35 -11.02 -15.70
CA ASN A 192 2.56 -9.90 -14.77
C ASN A 192 3.96 -9.88 -14.14
N TYR A 193 4.67 -11.00 -14.13
CA TYR A 193 6.04 -11.09 -13.58
C TYR A 193 7.09 -10.55 -14.53
N LEU A 194 6.90 -10.70 -15.85
CA LEU A 194 7.86 -10.26 -16.84
C LEU A 194 7.53 -8.89 -17.43
N ALA A 195 6.25 -8.51 -17.47
CA ALA A 195 5.79 -7.23 -18.00
C ALA A 195 6.56 -6.00 -17.47
N PRO A 196 6.84 -5.86 -16.15
CA PRO A 196 7.60 -4.71 -15.62
C PRO A 196 9.02 -4.58 -16.18
N HIS A 197 9.63 -5.68 -16.61
CA HIS A 197 10.97 -5.70 -17.20
C HIS A 197 10.99 -5.36 -18.69
N LEU A 198 9.83 -5.21 -19.29
CA LEU A 198 9.64 -4.97 -20.73
C LEU A 198 8.99 -3.63 -21.06
N THR A 199 8.80 -2.75 -20.07
CA THR A 199 8.03 -1.48 -20.15
C THR A 199 8.62 -0.44 -21.12
N HIS A 200 9.86 -0.59 -21.55
CA HIS A 200 10.49 0.33 -22.54
C HIS A 200 10.05 0.08 -23.99
N ARG A 201 9.14 -0.87 -24.24
CA ARG A 201 8.62 -1.21 -25.57
C ARG A 201 7.34 -0.46 -25.87
N LYS A 202 7.03 -0.32 -27.17
CA LYS A 202 5.81 0.39 -27.62
C LYS A 202 4.54 -0.33 -27.22
N SER A 203 4.56 -1.66 -27.17
CA SER A 203 3.39 -2.47 -26.85
C SER A 203 3.80 -3.62 -25.92
N VAL A 204 3.29 -3.58 -24.69
CA VAL A 204 3.40 -4.67 -23.72
C VAL A 204 2.02 -4.87 -23.10
N ASP A 205 1.48 -6.06 -23.22
CA ASP A 205 0.22 -6.42 -22.58
C ASP A 205 0.37 -7.67 -21.72
N THR A 206 -0.52 -7.82 -20.75
CA THR A 206 -0.50 -8.95 -19.83
C THR A 206 -1.56 -9.97 -20.18
N LEU A 207 -1.21 -11.26 -20.07
CA LEU A 207 -2.13 -12.37 -20.24
C LEU A 207 -3.31 -12.23 -19.27
N GLN A 208 -4.45 -11.83 -19.81
CA GLN A 208 -5.73 -11.81 -19.10
C GLN A 208 -6.61 -12.97 -19.58
N LYS A 209 -7.56 -13.41 -18.75
CA LYS A 209 -8.51 -14.46 -19.11
C LYS A 209 -9.23 -14.18 -20.45
N LYS A 210 -9.48 -12.91 -20.75
CA LYS A 210 -10.08 -12.42 -21.99
C LYS A 210 -9.24 -12.73 -23.25
N HIS A 211 -7.92 -12.81 -23.12
CA HIS A 211 -7.02 -13.15 -24.25
C HIS A 211 -6.96 -14.64 -24.53
N ILE A 212 -7.32 -15.47 -23.54
CA ILE A 212 -7.35 -16.93 -23.73
C ILE A 212 -8.60 -17.37 -24.50
N ASP A 213 -9.71 -16.65 -24.35
CA ASP A 213 -11.00 -16.94 -25.01
C ASP A 213 -11.09 -16.36 -26.42
N ASN A 214 -10.33 -15.30 -26.74
CA ASN A 214 -10.28 -14.67 -28.05
C ASN A 214 -8.96 -15.01 -28.73
N ASN A 215 -9.02 -15.76 -29.81
CA ASN A 215 -7.92 -16.20 -30.67
C ASN A 215 -6.64 -15.38 -30.57
N PHE A 216 -5.55 -16.00 -30.13
CA PHE A 216 -4.19 -15.46 -29.98
C PHE A 216 -3.57 -14.82 -31.23
N TYR A 217 -4.29 -14.76 -32.36
CA TYR A 217 -3.75 -14.46 -33.70
C TYR A 217 -3.92 -13.00 -34.14
N ASN A 218 -4.46 -12.12 -33.31
CA ASN A 218 -4.68 -10.70 -33.67
C ASN A 218 -3.87 -9.73 -32.79
N PHE A 219 -2.62 -10.07 -32.48
CA PHE A 219 -1.66 -9.13 -31.92
C PHE A 219 -0.84 -8.53 -33.06
N ASN A 220 -1.36 -7.46 -33.68
CA ASN A 220 -0.62 -6.59 -34.59
C ASN A 220 -0.23 -5.29 -33.90
#